data_ac5858a04fb44477774d371fd4aaeb6b
#
_entry.id   ac5858a04fb44477774d371fd4aaeb6b
#
_cell.length_a   1.000
_cell.length_b   1.000
_cell.length_c   1.000
_cell.angle_alpha   90.00
_cell.angle_beta   90.00
_cell.angle_gamma   90.00
#
_symmetry.space_group_name_H-M   'P 1'
#
loop_
_entity.id
_entity.type
_entity.pdbx_description
1 polymer ?
#
loop_
_entity_poly.entity_id
_entity_poly.type
_entity_poly.pdbx_seq_one_letter_code
_entity_poly.pdbx_strand_id
1 'polypeptide(L)'
;VATIDDIEFDLPPVVPVPTLDSGSTGVGGAPTSNVLTGSMTGKHGTYKVQVALPVGQTFIMGRSYTSYNDSASLQVTWPGGGCESDAGSGEASFTVNQLVSAGGAATAYAVQFLCYSPVSLVEGAIAFNVVPTAVGQGYYTFGSDGSINGFGNDSYLNYLGSLATTQLNQPIVGMAITPDGRGYWLVGADGGVFAFGDATFYGSMGATVLNQPIVGMSATSDGRGYWMVAADGGIFAFGDAVFHGSMGGKPLNEPIVGMSSSPDGGYRLVASDGGIFSFGATFYGSMGGRPLNEPIVGMTSTHDGKGYWMVASDGGIFSFGDAGYYGSTGAIPLNQPIVGMVATSDGAGYWLAASDGGVFAFGDAPFFGSLGGLDYFDVAGIAN
;
A
#
# COMPACT_ATOMS: atom_id res chain seq x y z
N VAL A 1 -13.09 -9.34 -29.33
CA VAL A 1 -12.76 -9.46 -27.91
C VAL A 1 -11.56 -8.51 -27.74
N ALA A 2 -11.81 -7.28 -27.32
CA ALA A 2 -10.75 -6.36 -26.94
C ALA A 2 -10.36 -6.71 -25.51
N THR A 3 -9.17 -7.18 -25.31
CA THR A 3 -8.55 -7.31 -23.99
C THR A 3 -8.20 -5.92 -23.51
N ILE A 4 -8.56 -5.61 -22.25
CA ILE A 4 -8.24 -4.34 -21.58
C ILE A 4 -6.77 -4.35 -21.11
N ASP A 5 -5.88 -4.97 -21.85
CA ASP A 5 -4.44 -5.04 -21.57
C ASP A 5 -3.69 -3.71 -21.87
N ASP A 6 -4.41 -2.64 -22.26
CA ASP A 6 -3.83 -1.36 -22.71
C ASP A 6 -4.38 -0.12 -21.99
N ILE A 7 -4.88 -0.20 -20.77
CA ILE A 7 -5.07 0.99 -19.96
C ILE A 7 -3.75 1.28 -19.22
N GLU A 8 -2.70 1.54 -19.96
CA GLU A 8 -1.58 2.32 -19.47
C GLU A 8 -2.11 3.75 -19.25
N PHE A 9 -2.27 4.13 -18.00
CA PHE A 9 -2.36 5.55 -17.65
C PHE A 9 -0.97 6.14 -17.90
N ASP A 10 -0.72 6.55 -19.14
CA ASP A 10 0.45 7.33 -19.50
C ASP A 10 0.29 8.71 -18.85
N LEU A 11 0.61 8.79 -17.56
CA LEU A 11 0.78 10.06 -16.87
C LEU A 11 2.13 10.60 -17.33
N PRO A 12 2.16 11.70 -18.08
CA PRO A 12 3.42 12.27 -18.51
C PRO A 12 4.23 12.74 -17.30
N PRO A 13 5.57 12.73 -17.38
CA PRO A 13 6.41 13.26 -16.32
C PRO A 13 6.13 14.75 -16.13
N VAL A 14 5.79 15.15 -14.92
CA VAL A 14 5.52 16.54 -14.51
C VAL A 14 4.52 17.23 -15.44
N VAL A 15 3.25 16.88 -15.29
CA VAL A 15 2.18 17.56 -16.00
C VAL A 15 1.69 18.72 -15.18
N PRO A 16 1.46 19.89 -15.83
CA PRO A 16 0.55 20.88 -15.27
C PRO A 16 -0.77 20.17 -14.98
N VAL A 17 -1.30 20.36 -13.76
CA VAL A 17 -2.59 19.84 -13.32
C VAL A 17 -3.54 19.79 -14.50
N PRO A 18 -4.09 18.62 -14.91
CA PRO A 18 -5.06 18.59 -15.99
C PRO A 18 -6.15 19.58 -15.60
N THR A 19 -6.41 20.56 -16.43
CA THR A 19 -7.59 21.39 -16.29
C THR A 19 -8.78 20.46 -16.47
N LEU A 20 -9.28 19.93 -15.36
CA LEU A 20 -10.56 19.27 -15.34
C LEU A 20 -11.57 20.33 -15.76
N ASP A 21 -12.17 20.09 -16.89
CA ASP A 21 -13.24 20.94 -17.38
C ASP A 21 -14.33 20.95 -16.30
N SER A 22 -14.53 22.10 -15.66
CA SER A 22 -15.58 22.35 -14.66
C SER A 22 -16.96 22.38 -15.31
N GLY A 23 -17.16 21.59 -16.32
CA GLY A 23 -18.36 21.50 -17.13
C GLY A 23 -19.44 20.62 -16.53
N SER A 24 -19.93 20.97 -15.37
CA SER A 24 -21.36 20.82 -15.06
C SER A 24 -21.75 21.71 -13.91
N THR A 25 -21.91 22.93 -14.20
CA THR A 25 -22.75 23.82 -13.41
C THR A 25 -24.22 23.49 -13.68
N GLY A 26 -24.70 22.46 -13.06
CA GLY A 26 -26.12 22.22 -12.85
C GLY A 26 -26.42 22.44 -11.39
N VAL A 27 -26.24 23.66 -10.89
CA VAL A 27 -26.56 23.94 -9.49
C VAL A 27 -27.69 24.92 -9.42
N GLY A 28 -28.87 24.41 -9.33
CA GLY A 28 -30.00 25.07 -8.70
C GLY A 28 -30.38 24.25 -7.49
N GLY A 29 -30.03 24.68 -6.25
CA GLY A 29 -30.51 24.05 -5.04
C GLY A 29 -29.42 23.91 -3.98
N ALA A 30 -29.78 24.10 -2.72
CA ALA A 30 -28.91 24.09 -1.55
C ALA A 30 -27.91 22.93 -1.45
N PRO A 31 -26.75 23.12 -0.80
CA PRO A 31 -25.55 22.31 -0.94
C PRO A 31 -25.59 21.05 -0.10
N THR A 32 -25.99 19.97 -0.68
CA THR A 32 -25.71 18.63 -0.21
C THR A 32 -25.24 17.81 -1.41
N SER A 33 -24.09 18.12 -1.97
CA SER A 33 -23.58 17.27 -3.03
C SER A 33 -23.03 15.99 -2.40
N ASN A 34 -23.88 15.00 -2.38
CA ASN A 34 -23.56 13.59 -2.16
C ASN A 34 -22.98 12.94 -3.44
N VAL A 35 -22.52 13.73 -4.39
CA VAL A 35 -21.98 13.29 -5.68
C VAL A 35 -20.67 14.01 -5.95
N LEU A 36 -19.61 13.24 -6.22
CA LEU A 36 -18.34 13.72 -6.77
C LEU A 36 -18.22 13.21 -8.20
N THR A 37 -17.87 14.09 -9.11
CA THR A 37 -17.72 13.75 -10.54
C THR A 37 -16.40 14.30 -11.06
N GLY A 38 -15.62 13.45 -11.70
CA GLY A 38 -14.39 13.82 -12.36
C GLY A 38 -14.39 13.35 -13.82
N SER A 39 -13.64 14.03 -14.67
CA SER A 39 -13.35 13.56 -16.02
C SER A 39 -11.89 13.77 -16.35
N MET A 40 -11.32 12.82 -17.07
CA MET A 40 -9.94 12.86 -17.53
C MET A 40 -9.92 12.52 -19.03
N THR A 41 -9.14 13.27 -19.81
CA THR A 41 -8.94 12.97 -21.22
C THR A 41 -7.52 12.45 -21.42
N GLY A 42 -7.42 11.18 -21.77
CA GLY A 42 -6.17 10.48 -22.05
C GLY A 42 -6.02 10.17 -23.56
N LYS A 43 -4.98 9.43 -23.90
CA LYS A 43 -4.63 9.01 -25.28
C LYS A 43 -5.77 8.30 -26.01
N HIS A 44 -6.62 7.59 -25.29
CA HIS A 44 -7.71 6.78 -25.84
C HIS A 44 -9.10 7.44 -25.71
N GLY A 45 -9.16 8.67 -25.22
CA GLY A 45 -10.41 9.44 -25.11
C GLY A 45 -10.70 9.99 -23.72
N THR A 46 -11.95 10.35 -23.48
CA THR A 46 -12.37 10.93 -22.19
C THR A 46 -12.99 9.86 -21.31
N TYR A 47 -12.44 9.72 -20.11
CA TYR A 47 -12.94 8.90 -19.01
C TYR A 47 -13.72 9.79 -18.05
N LYS A 48 -14.83 9.30 -17.54
CA LYS A 48 -15.62 9.99 -16.51
C LYS A 48 -15.81 9.05 -15.34
N VAL A 49 -15.62 9.59 -14.14
CA VAL A 49 -15.90 8.88 -12.89
C VAL A 49 -16.90 9.69 -12.08
N GLN A 50 -17.92 9.03 -11.60
CA GLN A 50 -18.91 9.61 -10.72
C GLN A 50 -19.08 8.68 -9.53
N VAL A 51 -18.96 9.21 -8.31
CA VAL A 51 -19.28 8.53 -7.07
C VAL A 51 -20.40 9.26 -6.36
N ALA A 52 -21.37 8.54 -5.84
CA ALA A 52 -22.51 9.14 -5.17
C ALA A 52 -22.90 8.38 -3.90
N LEU A 53 -23.35 9.09 -2.90
CA LEU A 53 -23.97 8.56 -1.69
C LEU A 53 -25.49 8.80 -1.73
N PRO A 54 -26.27 8.02 -0.97
CA PRO A 54 -27.70 8.29 -0.79
C PRO A 54 -27.96 9.71 -0.30
N VAL A 55 -29.15 10.23 -0.64
CA VAL A 55 -29.58 11.56 -0.21
C VAL A 55 -29.52 11.69 1.31
N GLY A 56 -28.87 12.73 1.81
CA GLY A 56 -28.69 13.00 3.23
C GLY A 56 -27.43 12.42 3.85
N GLN A 57 -26.65 11.65 3.10
CA GLN A 57 -25.30 11.23 3.50
C GLN A 57 -24.25 12.19 2.94
N THR A 58 -23.11 12.28 3.61
CA THR A 58 -21.97 13.09 3.20
C THR A 58 -20.71 12.23 3.14
N PHE A 59 -19.82 12.54 2.21
CA PHE A 59 -18.50 11.89 2.12
C PHE A 59 -17.67 12.22 3.37
N ILE A 60 -16.99 11.21 3.88
CA ILE A 60 -16.06 11.33 5.01
C ILE A 60 -14.66 10.94 4.49
N MET A 61 -13.69 11.81 4.74
CA MET A 61 -12.29 11.54 4.38
C MET A 61 -11.77 10.29 5.09
N GLY A 62 -11.02 9.46 4.39
CA GLY A 62 -10.47 8.21 4.91
C GLY A 62 -11.48 7.05 5.02
N ARG A 63 -12.75 7.26 4.64
CA ARG A 63 -13.76 6.20 4.65
C ARG A 63 -13.88 5.55 3.27
N SER A 64 -13.87 4.23 3.25
CA SER A 64 -14.25 3.43 2.08
C SER A 64 -15.76 3.22 2.04
N TYR A 65 -16.30 3.24 0.84
CA TYR A 65 -17.73 3.07 0.56
C TYR A 65 -17.91 1.93 -0.42
N THR A 66 -18.92 1.10 -0.21
CA THR A 66 -19.29 0.02 -1.12
C THR A 66 -20.71 0.21 -1.62
N SER A 67 -21.00 -0.31 -2.79
CA SER A 67 -22.38 -0.34 -3.29
C SER A 67 -23.28 -1.23 -2.44
N TYR A 68 -22.73 -2.24 -1.78
CA TYR A 68 -23.48 -3.18 -0.95
C TYR A 68 -23.82 -2.61 0.45
N ASN A 69 -22.81 -2.15 1.19
CA ASN A 69 -22.99 -1.76 2.60
C ASN A 69 -23.50 -0.32 2.76
N ASP A 70 -23.07 0.59 1.89
CA ASP A 70 -23.35 2.02 2.04
C ASP A 70 -24.43 2.52 1.09
N SER A 71 -24.98 1.65 0.24
CA SER A 71 -25.86 2.05 -0.88
C SER A 71 -25.24 3.18 -1.72
N ALA A 72 -23.92 3.20 -1.78
CA ALA A 72 -23.16 4.12 -2.61
C ALA A 72 -23.19 3.64 -4.08
N SER A 73 -23.03 4.56 -5.02
CA SER A 73 -22.91 4.21 -6.45
C SER A 73 -21.58 4.69 -7.01
N LEU A 74 -21.01 3.88 -7.87
CA LEU A 74 -19.84 4.22 -8.67
C LEU A 74 -20.17 4.00 -10.14
N GLN A 75 -19.89 5.00 -10.95
CA GLN A 75 -19.99 4.93 -12.40
C GLN A 75 -18.66 5.38 -13.01
N VAL A 76 -18.06 4.50 -13.80
CA VAL A 76 -16.86 4.81 -14.59
C VAL A 76 -17.20 4.59 -16.06
N THR A 77 -16.99 5.59 -16.90
CA THR A 77 -17.27 5.50 -18.34
C THR A 77 -16.06 5.88 -19.15
N TRP A 78 -15.83 5.17 -20.27
CA TRP A 78 -14.76 5.43 -21.23
C TRP A 78 -15.27 5.19 -22.65
N PRO A 79 -14.55 5.67 -23.70
CA PRO A 79 -14.92 5.40 -25.08
C PRO A 79 -14.96 3.90 -25.37
N GLY A 80 -16.14 3.35 -25.59
CA GLY A 80 -16.36 1.94 -25.90
C GLY A 80 -16.76 1.05 -24.73
N GLY A 81 -16.90 1.60 -23.52
CA GLY A 81 -17.34 0.82 -22.36
C GLY A 81 -17.65 1.65 -21.13
N GLY A 82 -17.89 0.98 -20.03
CA GLY A 82 -18.15 1.55 -18.73
C GLY A 82 -18.28 0.46 -17.67
N CYS A 83 -18.11 0.84 -16.42
CA CYS A 83 -18.45 0.07 -15.25
C CYS A 83 -19.42 0.89 -14.41
N GLU A 84 -20.58 0.32 -14.13
CA GLU A 84 -21.61 0.93 -13.30
C GLU A 84 -21.96 -0.05 -12.18
N SER A 85 -21.96 0.43 -10.95
CA SER A 85 -22.54 -0.32 -9.85
C SER A 85 -23.71 0.49 -9.28
N ASP A 86 -24.86 -0.09 -9.31
CA ASP A 86 -26.02 0.43 -8.60
C ASP A 86 -25.90 0.11 -7.11
N ALA A 87 -26.53 0.98 -6.29
CA ALA A 87 -26.63 0.76 -4.86
C ALA A 87 -27.18 -0.64 -4.55
N GLY A 88 -26.38 -1.47 -3.87
CA GLY A 88 -26.74 -2.83 -3.47
C GLY A 88 -26.19 -3.97 -4.35
N SER A 89 -25.43 -3.69 -5.40
CA SER A 89 -24.87 -4.71 -6.28
C SER A 89 -23.62 -5.43 -5.75
N GLY A 90 -22.91 -4.83 -4.79
CA GLY A 90 -21.67 -5.39 -4.22
C GLY A 90 -20.46 -5.38 -5.17
N GLU A 91 -20.58 -4.78 -6.34
CA GLU A 91 -19.60 -4.87 -7.42
C GLU A 91 -18.63 -3.70 -7.52
N ALA A 92 -18.75 -2.70 -6.63
CA ALA A 92 -17.84 -1.56 -6.65
C ALA A 92 -17.58 -0.98 -5.26
N SER A 93 -16.38 -0.44 -5.10
CA SER A 93 -16.00 0.31 -3.92
C SER A 93 -15.22 1.57 -4.29
N PHE A 94 -15.23 2.56 -3.43
CA PHE A 94 -14.39 3.72 -3.54
C PHE A 94 -14.01 4.27 -2.17
N THR A 95 -12.85 4.89 -2.09
CA THR A 95 -12.34 5.55 -0.89
C THR A 95 -12.12 7.02 -1.16
N VAL A 96 -12.63 7.88 -0.28
CA VAL A 96 -12.40 9.32 -0.35
C VAL A 96 -11.14 9.65 0.43
N ASN A 97 -10.02 9.79 -0.26
CA ASN A 97 -8.72 10.02 0.35
C ASN A 97 -8.50 11.48 0.76
N GLN A 98 -9.09 12.41 0.04
CA GLN A 98 -9.08 13.83 0.39
C GLN A 98 -10.43 14.47 0.05
N LEU A 99 -10.87 15.39 0.89
CA LEU A 99 -12.07 16.19 0.66
C LEU A 99 -11.91 17.56 1.32
N VAL A 100 -11.92 18.60 0.51
CA VAL A 100 -11.98 19.99 0.99
C VAL A 100 -13.30 20.58 0.53
N SER A 101 -14.05 21.16 1.44
CA SER A 101 -15.34 21.76 1.13
C SER A 101 -15.40 23.21 1.60
N ALA A 102 -16.02 24.07 0.80
CA ALA A 102 -16.33 25.45 1.15
C ALA A 102 -17.77 25.76 0.73
N GLY A 103 -18.54 26.34 1.63
CA GLY A 103 -19.95 26.67 1.36
C GLY A 103 -20.83 25.46 1.03
N GLY A 104 -20.44 24.25 1.45
CA GLY A 104 -21.16 23.00 1.21
C GLY A 104 -20.89 22.33 -0.15
N ALA A 105 -20.00 22.88 -0.96
CA ALA A 105 -19.53 22.26 -2.20
C ALA A 105 -18.11 21.74 -2.02
N ALA A 106 -17.78 20.59 -2.61
CA ALA A 106 -16.39 20.10 -2.67
C ALA A 106 -15.56 21.00 -3.58
N THR A 107 -14.50 21.58 -3.02
CA THR A 107 -13.57 22.46 -3.73
C THR A 107 -12.28 21.77 -4.12
N ALA A 108 -11.93 20.69 -3.43
CA ALA A 108 -10.88 19.76 -3.80
C ALA A 108 -11.23 18.36 -3.29
N TYR A 109 -10.90 17.32 -4.04
CA TYR A 109 -11.11 15.93 -3.60
C TYR A 109 -10.18 14.97 -4.33
N ALA A 110 -9.93 13.84 -3.68
CA ALA A 110 -9.28 12.68 -4.28
C ALA A 110 -10.06 11.42 -3.91
N VAL A 111 -10.32 10.58 -4.88
CA VAL A 111 -11.08 9.33 -4.72
C VAL A 111 -10.35 8.23 -5.45
N GLN A 112 -10.05 7.15 -4.75
CA GLN A 112 -9.61 5.89 -5.33
C GLN A 112 -10.82 4.98 -5.50
N PHE A 113 -10.90 4.23 -6.57
CA PHE A 113 -12.04 3.37 -6.85
C PHE A 113 -11.63 2.03 -7.40
N LEU A 114 -12.48 1.05 -7.15
CA LEU A 114 -12.41 -0.31 -7.65
C LEU A 114 -13.79 -0.70 -8.17
N CYS A 115 -13.87 -1.18 -9.40
CA CYS A 115 -15.11 -1.58 -10.03
C CYS A 115 -14.97 -2.97 -10.63
N TYR A 116 -15.78 -3.91 -10.17
CA TYR A 116 -15.85 -5.27 -10.68
C TYR A 116 -16.92 -5.39 -11.76
N SER A 117 -16.56 -6.00 -12.87
CA SER A 117 -17.48 -6.46 -13.90
C SER A 117 -17.24 -7.97 -14.12
N PRO A 118 -18.23 -8.75 -14.59
CA PRO A 118 -18.04 -10.16 -14.89
C PRO A 118 -16.91 -10.49 -15.86
N VAL A 119 -16.38 -9.49 -16.54
CA VAL A 119 -15.35 -9.64 -17.58
C VAL A 119 -14.10 -8.78 -17.30
N SER A 120 -14.11 -7.90 -16.30
CA SER A 120 -12.97 -7.02 -16.01
C SER A 120 -13.03 -6.43 -14.61
N LEU A 121 -11.86 -6.23 -14.02
CA LEU A 121 -11.62 -5.38 -12.87
C LEU A 121 -11.10 -4.04 -13.40
N VAL A 122 -11.67 -2.94 -12.94
CA VAL A 122 -11.21 -1.58 -13.24
C VAL A 122 -10.90 -0.89 -11.93
N GLU A 123 -9.67 -0.50 -11.75
CA GLU A 123 -9.24 0.30 -10.61
C GLU A 123 -8.63 1.61 -11.08
N GLY A 124 -8.65 2.63 -10.23
CA GLY A 124 -8.08 3.93 -10.56
C GLY A 124 -8.28 4.95 -9.47
N ALA A 125 -7.79 6.13 -9.73
CA ALA A 125 -7.99 7.27 -8.85
C ALA A 125 -8.32 8.53 -9.65
N ILE A 126 -9.09 9.43 -9.06
CA ILE A 126 -9.33 10.78 -9.56
C ILE A 126 -8.98 11.79 -8.48
N ALA A 127 -8.36 12.89 -8.87
CA ALA A 127 -8.06 14.00 -8.00
C ALA A 127 -8.47 15.32 -8.67
N PHE A 128 -9.03 16.24 -7.90
CA PHE A 128 -9.46 17.56 -8.36
C PHE A 128 -8.98 18.64 -7.40
N ASN A 129 -8.27 19.65 -7.92
CA ASN A 129 -7.72 20.79 -7.15
C ASN A 129 -6.93 20.39 -5.89
N VAL A 130 -6.33 19.21 -5.90
CA VAL A 130 -5.51 18.73 -4.79
C VAL A 130 -4.16 19.43 -4.87
N VAL A 131 -3.80 20.16 -3.83
CA VAL A 131 -2.45 20.67 -3.65
C VAL A 131 -1.67 19.61 -2.90
N PRO A 132 -0.60 19.05 -3.46
CA PRO A 132 0.26 18.15 -2.73
C PRO A 132 0.77 18.84 -1.47
N THR A 133 0.32 18.38 -0.30
CA THR A 133 0.91 18.79 0.97
C THR A 133 2.00 17.79 1.30
N ALA A 134 3.22 18.25 1.48
CA ALA A 134 4.41 17.50 1.89
C ALA A 134 4.49 16.04 1.41
N VAL A 135 5.46 15.75 0.55
CA VAL A 135 5.83 14.39 0.13
C VAL A 135 6.04 13.52 1.36
N GLY A 136 5.47 12.31 1.39
CA GLY A 136 5.75 11.31 2.42
C GLY A 136 4.70 11.18 3.54
N GLN A 137 3.47 11.64 3.35
CA GLN A 137 2.38 11.41 4.32
C GLN A 137 1.32 10.47 3.74
N GLY A 138 1.56 9.18 3.83
CA GLY A 138 0.62 8.17 3.40
C GLY A 138 1.20 6.77 3.56
N TYR A 139 0.43 5.78 3.16
CA TYR A 139 0.85 4.39 3.10
C TYR A 139 0.10 3.67 1.98
N TYR A 140 0.70 2.59 1.52
CA TYR A 140 0.08 1.64 0.59
C TYR A 140 -0.17 0.33 1.32
N THR A 141 -1.32 -0.29 1.09
CA THR A 141 -1.51 -1.71 1.35
C THR A 141 -1.46 -2.46 0.02
N PHE A 142 -0.89 -3.66 0.04
CA PHE A 142 -0.80 -4.50 -1.14
C PHE A 142 -1.40 -5.88 -0.86
N GLY A 143 -2.06 -6.44 -1.87
CA GLY A 143 -2.64 -7.78 -1.83
C GLY A 143 -1.66 -8.85 -2.32
N SER A 144 -1.93 -10.11 -1.97
CA SER A 144 -1.18 -11.27 -2.49
C SER A 144 -1.33 -11.43 -4.00
N ASP A 145 -2.39 -10.89 -4.60
CA ASP A 145 -2.66 -10.80 -6.04
C ASP A 145 -1.92 -9.65 -6.72
N GLY A 146 -1.21 -8.82 -5.94
CA GLY A 146 -0.52 -7.62 -6.40
C GLY A 146 -1.41 -6.41 -6.60
N SER A 147 -2.63 -6.42 -6.06
CA SER A 147 -3.46 -5.23 -5.92
C SER A 147 -2.79 -4.21 -5.00
N ILE A 148 -2.95 -2.92 -5.29
CA ILE A 148 -2.35 -1.82 -4.55
C ILE A 148 -3.45 -0.84 -4.15
N ASN A 149 -3.49 -0.51 -2.86
CA ASN A 149 -4.39 0.50 -2.32
C ASN A 149 -3.59 1.56 -1.58
N GLY A 150 -3.65 2.80 -2.04
CA GLY A 150 -2.94 3.92 -1.45
C GLY A 150 -3.85 4.76 -0.57
N PHE A 151 -3.30 5.24 0.55
CA PHE A 151 -3.98 6.09 1.53
C PHE A 151 -3.10 7.29 1.90
N GLY A 152 -3.68 8.48 1.96
CA GLY A 152 -2.98 9.72 2.31
C GLY A 152 -2.69 10.63 1.13
N ASN A 153 -1.91 11.68 1.37
CA ASN A 153 -1.74 12.78 0.41
C ASN A 153 -1.00 12.40 -0.88
N ASP A 154 -0.15 11.38 -0.84
CA ASP A 154 0.70 11.01 -1.99
C ASP A 154 0.16 9.81 -2.76
N SER A 155 -0.67 9.00 -2.13
CA SER A 155 -1.08 7.70 -2.64
C SER A 155 -2.02 7.76 -3.85
N TYR A 156 -2.87 8.77 -3.95
CA TYR A 156 -3.81 8.92 -5.07
C TYR A 156 -3.22 9.68 -6.27
N LEU A 157 -2.16 10.49 -6.03
CA LEU A 157 -1.42 11.13 -7.13
C LEU A 157 -0.42 10.16 -7.77
N ASN A 158 -0.10 9.07 -7.07
CA ASN A 158 0.93 8.10 -7.42
C ASN A 158 0.37 6.67 -7.53
N TYR A 159 -0.87 6.47 -7.99
CA TYR A 159 -1.27 5.17 -8.48
C TYR A 159 -0.47 4.89 -9.76
N LEU A 160 0.54 4.05 -9.62
CA LEU A 160 1.53 3.81 -10.66
C LEU A 160 1.29 2.48 -11.39
N GLY A 161 0.20 1.79 -11.03
CA GLY A 161 -0.21 0.50 -11.56
C GLY A 161 -0.25 -0.60 -10.52
N SER A 162 -0.77 -1.76 -10.87
CA SER A 162 -0.86 -2.96 -10.03
C SER A 162 -0.80 -4.23 -10.87
N LEU A 163 -0.79 -5.37 -10.19
CA LEU A 163 -0.83 -6.69 -10.83
C LEU A 163 -2.16 -7.41 -10.63
N ALA A 164 -3.17 -6.75 -10.06
CA ALA A 164 -4.46 -7.36 -9.72
C ALA A 164 -5.16 -8.09 -10.88
N THR A 165 -4.88 -7.69 -12.13
CA THR A 165 -5.39 -8.34 -13.34
C THR A 165 -4.38 -9.25 -14.03
N THR A 166 -3.18 -9.39 -13.47
CA THR A 166 -2.07 -10.16 -14.05
C THR A 166 -2.05 -11.56 -13.42
N GLN A 167 -2.01 -12.59 -14.24
CA GLN A 167 -1.81 -13.95 -13.72
C GLN A 167 -0.39 -14.09 -13.18
N LEU A 168 -0.24 -14.17 -11.87
CA LEU A 168 1.03 -14.36 -11.19
C LEU A 168 1.38 -15.85 -11.08
N ASN A 169 2.68 -16.17 -11.15
CA ASN A 169 3.15 -17.54 -10.88
C ASN A 169 3.12 -17.85 -9.38
N GLN A 170 3.40 -16.85 -8.55
CA GLN A 170 3.41 -16.94 -7.09
C GLN A 170 2.87 -15.62 -6.50
N PRO A 171 2.31 -15.65 -5.29
CA PRO A 171 1.74 -14.46 -4.65
C PRO A 171 2.80 -13.38 -4.40
N ILE A 172 2.38 -12.11 -4.41
CA ILE A 172 3.19 -10.98 -3.94
C ILE A 172 3.32 -11.05 -2.42
N VAL A 173 4.54 -10.88 -1.94
CA VAL A 173 4.93 -11.01 -0.53
C VAL A 173 5.70 -9.82 0.01
N GLY A 174 5.98 -8.82 -0.83
CA GLY A 174 6.68 -7.62 -0.38
C GLY A 174 6.57 -6.48 -1.37
N MET A 175 6.68 -5.28 -0.83
CA MET A 175 6.69 -4.01 -1.54
C MET A 175 7.78 -3.11 -0.96
N ALA A 176 8.49 -2.40 -1.83
CA ALA A 176 9.40 -1.33 -1.43
C ALA A 176 9.16 -0.09 -2.30
N ILE A 177 9.16 1.08 -1.68
CA ILE A 177 8.89 2.37 -2.34
C ILE A 177 10.22 3.05 -2.66
N THR A 178 10.27 3.79 -3.78
CA THR A 178 11.43 4.64 -4.11
C THR A 178 11.56 5.78 -3.09
N PRO A 179 12.77 6.26 -2.78
CA PRO A 179 12.97 7.30 -1.76
C PRO A 179 12.24 8.62 -2.04
N ASP A 180 11.90 8.88 -3.29
CA ASP A 180 11.14 10.07 -3.69
C ASP A 180 9.61 9.81 -3.79
N GLY A 181 9.16 8.58 -3.50
CA GLY A 181 7.77 8.19 -3.50
C GLY A 181 7.12 8.10 -4.89
N ARG A 182 7.90 8.15 -5.98
CA ARG A 182 7.38 8.18 -7.37
C ARG A 182 7.37 6.83 -8.05
N GLY A 183 7.82 5.80 -7.37
CA GLY A 183 7.85 4.44 -7.84
C GLY A 183 7.82 3.43 -6.72
N TYR A 184 7.58 2.19 -7.07
CA TYR A 184 7.70 1.07 -6.16
C TYR A 184 8.01 -0.25 -6.87
N TRP A 185 8.55 -1.17 -6.12
CA TRP A 185 8.77 -2.55 -6.54
C TRP A 185 7.83 -3.47 -5.76
N LEU A 186 7.27 -4.44 -6.46
CA LEU A 186 6.60 -5.60 -5.87
C LEU A 186 7.46 -6.82 -6.05
N VAL A 187 7.50 -7.72 -5.08
CA VAL A 187 8.22 -8.99 -5.17
C VAL A 187 7.29 -10.16 -4.93
N GLY A 188 7.31 -11.13 -5.83
CA GLY A 188 6.65 -12.42 -5.69
C GLY A 188 7.45 -13.40 -4.84
N ALA A 189 6.78 -14.40 -4.27
CA ALA A 189 7.42 -15.46 -3.49
C ALA A 189 8.44 -16.28 -4.29
N ASP A 190 8.35 -16.29 -5.63
CA ASP A 190 9.35 -16.86 -6.54
C ASP A 190 10.56 -15.96 -6.79
N GLY A 191 10.55 -14.74 -6.22
CA GLY A 191 11.56 -13.73 -6.43
C GLY A 191 11.43 -12.96 -7.74
N GLY A 192 10.30 -13.06 -8.44
CA GLY A 192 9.90 -12.15 -9.53
C GLY A 192 9.76 -10.74 -8.99
N VAL A 193 10.32 -9.74 -9.68
CA VAL A 193 10.23 -8.33 -9.31
C VAL A 193 9.50 -7.56 -10.40
N PHE A 194 8.56 -6.72 -9.99
CA PHE A 194 7.76 -5.85 -10.86
C PHE A 194 7.98 -4.40 -10.43
N ALA A 195 8.35 -3.54 -11.36
CA ALA A 195 8.68 -2.14 -11.12
C ALA A 195 7.59 -1.23 -11.70
N PHE A 196 7.13 -0.26 -10.92
CA PHE A 196 6.09 0.69 -11.29
C PHE A 196 6.56 2.13 -11.08
N GLY A 197 6.02 3.06 -11.88
CA GLY A 197 6.40 4.45 -11.84
C GLY A 197 7.84 4.66 -12.32
N ASP A 198 8.64 5.39 -11.57
CA ASP A 198 10.05 5.63 -11.87
C ASP A 198 11.00 4.58 -11.26
N ALA A 199 10.46 3.55 -10.59
CA ALA A 199 11.25 2.46 -10.01
C ALA A 199 12.02 1.71 -11.10
N THR A 200 13.34 1.74 -11.03
CA THR A 200 14.19 1.04 -11.99
C THR A 200 14.29 -0.45 -11.66
N PHE A 201 14.09 -1.32 -12.65
CA PHE A 201 14.30 -2.75 -12.52
C PHE A 201 15.81 -3.07 -12.51
N TYR A 202 16.31 -3.65 -11.42
CA TYR A 202 17.73 -4.01 -11.27
C TYR A 202 17.98 -5.51 -11.40
N GLY A 203 16.94 -6.34 -11.47
CA GLY A 203 17.03 -7.79 -11.63
C GLY A 203 16.07 -8.54 -10.72
N SER A 204 15.94 -9.86 -10.92
CA SER A 204 15.02 -10.71 -10.16
C SER A 204 15.51 -12.14 -10.06
N MET A 205 14.87 -12.94 -9.20
CA MET A 205 15.08 -14.37 -9.08
C MET A 205 14.00 -15.22 -9.75
N GLY A 206 12.95 -14.60 -10.32
CA GLY A 206 11.75 -15.28 -10.86
C GLY A 206 11.97 -16.38 -11.90
N ALA A 207 13.17 -16.49 -12.48
CA ALA A 207 13.57 -17.59 -13.37
C ALA A 207 14.50 -18.62 -12.69
N THR A 208 14.75 -18.46 -11.38
CA THR A 208 15.71 -19.28 -10.63
C THR A 208 14.96 -20.12 -9.61
N VAL A 209 15.29 -21.40 -9.52
CA VAL A 209 14.75 -22.26 -8.45
C VAL A 209 15.38 -21.85 -7.13
N LEU A 210 14.55 -21.33 -6.22
CA LEU A 210 14.96 -20.95 -4.87
C LEU A 210 14.86 -22.14 -3.91
N ASN A 211 15.74 -22.20 -2.91
CA ASN A 211 15.65 -23.21 -1.84
C ASN A 211 14.43 -22.98 -0.95
N GLN A 212 14.11 -21.72 -0.67
CA GLN A 212 12.96 -21.28 0.09
C GLN A 212 12.34 -20.04 -0.57
N PRO A 213 11.03 -19.80 -0.42
CA PRO A 213 10.38 -18.65 -1.02
C PRO A 213 10.93 -17.33 -0.48
N ILE A 214 10.86 -16.27 -1.30
CA ILE A 214 11.06 -14.89 -0.84
C ILE A 214 9.90 -14.54 0.11
N VAL A 215 10.23 -13.76 1.15
CA VAL A 215 9.28 -13.30 2.18
C VAL A 215 9.32 -11.80 2.42
N GLY A 216 10.16 -11.07 1.70
CA GLY A 216 10.23 -9.62 1.79
C GLY A 216 11.34 -9.01 0.94
N MET A 217 11.26 -7.69 0.82
CA MET A 217 12.26 -6.87 0.14
C MET A 217 12.46 -5.53 0.86
N SER A 218 13.60 -4.89 0.62
CA SER A 218 13.88 -3.54 1.10
C SER A 218 14.76 -2.81 0.09
N ALA A 219 14.45 -1.55 -0.21
CA ALA A 219 15.26 -0.72 -1.10
C ALA A 219 16.51 -0.15 -0.41
N THR A 220 17.53 0.19 -1.21
CA THR A 220 18.63 1.03 -0.77
C THR A 220 18.13 2.46 -0.50
N SER A 221 18.81 3.20 0.39
CA SER A 221 18.40 4.55 0.78
C SER A 221 18.41 5.57 -0.36
N ASP A 222 19.12 5.29 -1.44
CA ASP A 222 19.16 6.12 -2.65
C ASP A 222 18.31 5.59 -3.80
N GLY A 223 17.60 4.43 -3.59
CA GLY A 223 16.71 3.83 -4.58
C GLY A 223 17.39 3.21 -5.80
N ARG A 224 18.73 3.00 -5.75
CA ARG A 224 19.50 2.43 -6.87
C ARG A 224 19.70 0.93 -6.78
N GLY A 225 19.07 0.29 -5.81
CA GLY A 225 19.09 -1.14 -5.61
C GLY A 225 18.08 -1.60 -4.58
N TYR A 226 18.04 -2.90 -4.40
CA TYR A 226 17.20 -3.53 -3.38
C TYR A 226 17.76 -4.89 -2.97
N TRP A 227 17.41 -5.30 -1.76
CA TRP A 227 17.61 -6.65 -1.25
C TRP A 227 16.29 -7.39 -1.23
N MET A 228 16.35 -8.69 -1.47
CA MET A 228 15.26 -9.63 -1.19
C MET A 228 15.75 -10.66 -0.18
N VAL A 229 14.86 -11.10 0.70
CA VAL A 229 15.14 -12.13 1.71
C VAL A 229 14.25 -13.34 1.49
N ALA A 230 14.84 -14.53 1.52
CA ALA A 230 14.12 -15.80 1.53
C ALA A 230 13.83 -16.27 2.97
N ALA A 231 12.87 -17.19 3.15
CA ALA A 231 12.47 -17.72 4.45
C ALA A 231 13.61 -18.44 5.20
N ASP A 232 14.64 -18.95 4.50
CA ASP A 232 15.87 -19.50 5.10
C ASP A 232 16.91 -18.43 5.47
N GLY A 233 16.57 -17.15 5.25
CA GLY A 233 17.45 -16.02 5.45
C GLY A 233 18.52 -15.84 4.37
N GLY A 234 18.35 -16.49 3.21
CA GLY A 234 19.11 -16.20 2.00
C GLY A 234 18.86 -14.77 1.52
N ILE A 235 19.90 -14.04 1.14
CA ILE A 235 19.81 -12.65 0.66
C ILE A 235 20.23 -12.59 -0.81
N PHE A 236 19.44 -11.87 -1.59
CA PHE A 236 19.70 -11.54 -2.98
C PHE A 236 19.77 -10.02 -3.12
N ALA A 237 20.88 -9.51 -3.63
CA ALA A 237 21.15 -8.08 -3.76
C ALA A 237 21.20 -7.69 -5.24
N PHE A 238 20.51 -6.61 -5.61
CA PHE A 238 20.42 -6.11 -6.98
C PHE A 238 20.70 -4.61 -7.03
N GLY A 239 21.18 -4.15 -8.20
CA GLY A 239 21.61 -2.77 -8.36
C GLY A 239 22.89 -2.50 -7.57
N ASP A 240 22.89 -1.41 -6.80
CA ASP A 240 24.02 -1.05 -5.93
C ASP A 240 23.88 -1.60 -4.49
N ALA A 241 22.85 -2.39 -4.22
CA ALA A 241 22.64 -3.02 -2.92
C ALA A 241 23.84 -3.92 -2.53
N VAL A 242 24.53 -3.56 -1.45
CA VAL A 242 25.72 -4.28 -1.00
C VAL A 242 25.33 -5.52 -0.20
N PHE A 243 25.87 -6.67 -0.53
CA PHE A 243 25.71 -7.89 0.25
C PHE A 243 26.61 -7.87 1.48
N HIS A 244 26.00 -7.86 2.68
CA HIS A 244 26.69 -7.85 3.98
C HIS A 244 26.70 -9.22 4.66
N GLY A 245 26.04 -10.22 4.08
CA GLY A 245 25.94 -11.58 4.62
C GLY A 245 24.51 -12.09 4.67
N SER A 246 24.34 -13.35 5.05
CA SER A 246 23.04 -14.01 5.09
C SER A 246 22.95 -15.11 6.15
N MET A 247 21.73 -15.59 6.40
CA MET A 247 21.49 -16.82 7.15
C MET A 247 21.33 -18.03 6.23
N GLY A 248 21.25 -17.84 4.93
CA GLY A 248 21.12 -18.94 3.96
C GLY A 248 22.13 -20.06 4.19
N GLY A 249 21.64 -21.29 4.28
CA GLY A 249 22.45 -22.47 4.61
C GLY A 249 22.86 -22.62 6.09
N LYS A 250 22.42 -21.74 6.97
CA LYS A 250 22.60 -21.87 8.43
C LYS A 250 21.29 -22.33 9.09
N PRO A 251 21.36 -23.12 10.17
CA PRO A 251 20.15 -23.52 10.88
C PRO A 251 19.48 -22.31 11.54
N LEU A 252 18.20 -22.18 11.33
CA LEU A 252 17.31 -21.23 12.03
C LEU A 252 16.39 -22.02 12.95
N ASN A 253 16.01 -21.45 14.10
CA ASN A 253 14.98 -22.03 14.95
C ASN A 253 13.60 -21.90 14.30
N GLU A 254 13.34 -20.72 13.73
CA GLU A 254 12.11 -20.39 13.03
C GLU A 254 12.43 -19.63 11.73
N PRO A 255 11.54 -19.67 10.73
CA PRO A 255 11.79 -19.03 9.45
C PRO A 255 11.88 -17.50 9.57
N ILE A 256 12.65 -16.88 8.66
CA ILE A 256 12.61 -15.43 8.44
C ILE A 256 11.25 -15.05 7.84
N VAL A 257 10.67 -13.95 8.33
CA VAL A 257 9.37 -13.42 7.92
C VAL A 257 9.45 -11.99 7.37
N GLY A 258 10.61 -11.36 7.42
CA GLY A 258 10.79 -10.02 6.89
C GLY A 258 12.21 -9.48 7.05
N MET A 259 12.41 -8.30 6.49
CA MET A 259 13.66 -7.54 6.59
C MET A 259 13.38 -6.03 6.63
N SER A 260 14.35 -5.29 7.15
CA SER A 260 14.39 -3.83 7.06
C SER A 260 15.80 -3.36 6.81
N SER A 261 15.97 -2.47 5.83
CA SER A 261 17.24 -1.77 5.60
C SER A 261 17.53 -0.78 6.75
N SER A 262 18.79 -0.41 6.86
CA SER A 262 19.26 0.58 7.81
C SER A 262 19.94 1.73 7.06
N PRO A 263 19.77 2.99 7.48
CA PRO A 263 20.38 4.15 6.78
C PRO A 263 21.89 4.11 6.65
N ASP A 264 22.58 3.31 7.47
CA ASP A 264 24.02 3.04 7.39
C ASP A 264 24.42 2.04 6.29
N GLY A 265 23.46 1.60 5.46
CA GLY A 265 23.67 0.74 4.30
C GLY A 265 23.59 -0.75 4.57
N GLY A 266 23.34 -1.16 5.82
CA GLY A 266 23.10 -2.55 6.20
C GLY A 266 21.63 -2.93 6.22
N TYR A 267 21.33 -4.15 6.70
CA TYR A 267 19.98 -4.65 6.88
C TYR A 267 19.86 -5.58 8.08
N ARG A 268 18.62 -5.75 8.54
CA ARG A 268 18.23 -6.67 9.60
C ARG A 268 17.17 -7.62 9.08
N LEU A 269 17.26 -8.90 9.48
CA LEU A 269 16.25 -9.91 9.21
C LEU A 269 15.55 -10.24 10.51
N VAL A 270 14.26 -10.51 10.45
CA VAL A 270 13.46 -10.94 11.61
C VAL A 270 12.90 -12.34 11.35
N ALA A 271 13.04 -13.24 12.32
CA ALA A 271 12.40 -14.53 12.32
C ALA A 271 11.06 -14.49 13.07
N SER A 272 10.20 -15.46 12.82
CA SER A 272 8.85 -15.52 13.43
C SER A 272 8.89 -15.69 14.96
N ASP A 273 9.98 -16.21 15.53
CA ASP A 273 10.23 -16.26 16.99
C ASP A 273 10.76 -14.93 17.57
N GLY A 274 10.88 -13.89 16.73
CA GLY A 274 11.45 -12.61 17.09
C GLY A 274 12.96 -12.58 17.17
N GLY A 275 13.65 -13.59 16.63
CA GLY A 275 15.10 -13.59 16.43
C GLY A 275 15.48 -12.50 15.41
N ILE A 276 16.52 -11.72 15.70
CA ILE A 276 17.06 -10.68 14.81
C ILE A 276 18.46 -11.05 14.37
N PHE A 277 18.72 -10.94 13.06
CA PHE A 277 20.02 -11.13 12.44
C PHE A 277 20.42 -9.85 11.73
N SER A 278 21.49 -9.21 12.19
CA SER A 278 21.98 -7.93 11.66
C SER A 278 23.21 -8.15 10.78
N PHE A 279 23.21 -7.51 9.60
CA PHE A 279 24.29 -7.56 8.62
C PHE A 279 24.60 -6.14 8.16
N GLY A 280 25.80 -5.64 8.47
CA GLY A 280 26.18 -4.25 8.22
C GLY A 280 25.39 -3.22 9.02
N ALA A 281 24.48 -3.64 9.88
CA ALA A 281 23.62 -2.81 10.73
C ALA A 281 23.78 -3.16 12.20
N THR A 282 23.56 -2.20 13.10
CA THR A 282 23.71 -2.40 14.54
C THR A 282 22.58 -3.26 15.11
N PHE A 283 22.93 -4.24 15.96
CA PHE A 283 21.98 -5.04 16.72
C PHE A 283 21.60 -4.34 18.04
N TYR A 284 20.33 -4.18 18.31
CA TYR A 284 19.81 -3.53 19.54
C TYR A 284 19.05 -4.48 20.46
N GLY A 285 18.84 -5.73 20.06
CA GLY A 285 18.16 -6.75 20.85
C GLY A 285 17.20 -7.60 20.04
N SER A 286 16.61 -8.63 20.65
CA SER A 286 15.66 -9.54 20.01
C SER A 286 14.73 -10.19 21.02
N MET A 287 13.65 -10.81 20.50
CA MET A 287 12.77 -11.69 21.26
C MET A 287 13.17 -13.16 21.13
N GLY A 288 14.10 -13.50 20.27
CA GLY A 288 14.54 -14.88 20.06
C GLY A 288 14.87 -15.60 21.37
N GLY A 289 14.29 -16.78 21.57
CA GLY A 289 14.39 -17.56 22.81
C GLY A 289 13.50 -17.09 23.97
N ARG A 290 12.63 -16.10 23.75
CA ARG A 290 11.60 -15.66 24.70
C ARG A 290 10.22 -16.12 24.22
N PRO A 291 9.31 -16.52 25.13
CA PRO A 291 7.96 -16.87 24.70
C PRO A 291 7.23 -15.64 24.15
N LEU A 292 6.59 -15.81 23.01
CA LEU A 292 5.67 -14.87 22.39
C LEU A 292 4.25 -15.43 22.50
N ASN A 293 3.24 -14.57 22.61
CA ASN A 293 1.85 -15.00 22.54
C ASN A 293 1.49 -15.39 21.11
N GLU A 294 1.95 -14.60 20.13
CA GLU A 294 1.73 -14.81 18.70
C GLU A 294 3.05 -14.57 17.93
N PRO A 295 3.23 -15.18 16.76
CA PRO A 295 4.46 -15.04 15.98
C PRO A 295 4.67 -13.61 15.47
N ILE A 296 5.93 -13.20 15.33
CA ILE A 296 6.31 -11.97 14.62
C ILE A 296 6.00 -12.13 13.13
N VAL A 297 5.47 -11.07 12.53
CA VAL A 297 5.07 -11.01 11.11
C VAL A 297 5.75 -9.88 10.34
N GLY A 298 6.46 -8.97 11.02
CA GLY A 298 7.14 -7.87 10.35
C GLY A 298 8.04 -7.06 11.28
N MET A 299 8.84 -6.19 10.65
CA MET A 299 9.68 -5.22 11.35
C MET A 299 9.85 -3.95 10.50
N THR A 300 10.16 -2.84 11.18
CA THR A 300 10.58 -1.59 10.55
C THR A 300 11.67 -0.91 11.39
N SER A 301 12.65 -0.28 10.73
CA SER A 301 13.71 0.49 11.41
C SER A 301 13.25 1.89 11.76
N THR A 302 13.86 2.50 12.78
CA THR A 302 13.76 3.96 13.01
C THR A 302 14.44 4.71 11.86
N HIS A 303 13.99 5.95 11.61
CA HIS A 303 14.51 6.78 10.52
C HIS A 303 16.03 6.97 10.59
N ASP A 304 16.59 7.07 11.78
CA ASP A 304 18.04 7.24 11.99
C ASP A 304 18.80 5.91 12.14
N GLY A 305 18.10 4.77 12.04
CA GLY A 305 18.68 3.43 12.12
C GLY A 305 19.13 2.98 13.49
N LYS A 306 18.90 3.79 14.57
CA LYS A 306 19.33 3.46 15.93
C LYS A 306 18.36 2.60 16.74
N GLY A 307 17.28 2.18 16.09
CA GLY A 307 16.30 1.29 16.66
C GLY A 307 15.46 0.58 15.62
N TYR A 308 14.55 -0.24 16.07
CA TYR A 308 13.54 -0.90 15.24
C TYR A 308 12.38 -1.41 16.09
N TRP A 309 11.25 -1.55 15.43
CA TRP A 309 10.07 -2.22 15.96
C TRP A 309 9.88 -3.57 15.29
N MET A 310 9.33 -4.51 16.03
CA MET A 310 8.76 -5.75 15.51
C MET A 310 7.29 -5.81 15.88
N VAL A 311 6.46 -6.36 15.01
CA VAL A 311 5.03 -6.57 15.22
C VAL A 311 4.70 -8.06 15.19
N ALA A 312 3.92 -8.52 16.17
CA ALA A 312 3.33 -9.86 16.17
C ALA A 312 1.96 -9.87 15.45
N SER A 313 1.46 -11.05 15.10
CA SER A 313 0.18 -11.20 14.38
C SER A 313 -1.04 -10.74 15.16
N ASP A 314 -0.97 -10.67 16.51
CA ASP A 314 -1.97 -10.03 17.39
C ASP A 314 -1.81 -8.49 17.47
N GLY A 315 -0.80 -7.95 16.79
CA GLY A 315 -0.41 -6.54 16.84
C GLY A 315 0.35 -6.12 18.09
N GLY A 316 0.89 -7.09 18.84
CA GLY A 316 1.87 -6.82 19.90
C GLY A 316 3.13 -6.19 19.34
N ILE A 317 3.62 -5.11 19.96
CA ILE A 317 4.79 -4.35 19.51
C ILE A 317 5.98 -4.56 20.44
N PHE A 318 7.15 -4.80 19.85
CA PHE A 318 8.43 -4.91 20.56
C PHE A 318 9.40 -3.87 20.02
N SER A 319 9.85 -2.97 20.90
CA SER A 319 10.74 -1.85 20.57
C SER A 319 12.17 -2.12 21.03
N PHE A 320 13.15 -1.81 20.19
CA PHE A 320 14.58 -1.97 20.49
C PHE A 320 15.38 -0.74 20.05
N GLY A 321 16.48 -0.48 20.77
CA GLY A 321 17.28 0.72 20.57
C GLY A 321 16.53 1.98 21.03
N ASP A 322 16.46 3.00 20.20
CA ASP A 322 15.74 4.24 20.46
C ASP A 322 14.27 4.23 19.97
N ALA A 323 13.81 3.11 19.43
CA ALA A 323 12.42 2.96 18.96
C ALA A 323 11.41 3.18 20.09
N GLY A 324 10.61 4.25 20.00
CA GLY A 324 9.57 4.59 20.97
C GLY A 324 8.38 3.61 20.92
N TYR A 325 7.77 3.32 22.05
CA TYR A 325 6.50 2.57 22.11
C TYR A 325 5.33 3.56 22.05
N TYR A 326 4.47 3.45 21.05
CA TYR A 326 3.33 4.36 20.81
C TYR A 326 1.97 3.69 21.00
N GLY A 327 1.93 2.38 21.24
CA GLY A 327 0.72 1.59 21.45
C GLY A 327 0.72 0.28 20.65
N SER A 328 -0.30 -0.55 20.86
CA SER A 328 -0.45 -1.85 20.20
C SER A 328 -1.89 -2.31 20.19
N THR A 329 -2.22 -3.29 19.32
CA THR A 329 -3.50 -3.99 19.35
C THR A 329 -3.44 -5.32 20.13
N GLY A 330 -2.31 -5.72 20.68
CA GLY A 330 -2.07 -7.02 21.34
C GLY A 330 -3.00 -7.37 22.51
N ALA A 331 -3.82 -6.42 22.99
CA ALA A 331 -4.85 -6.66 24.01
C ALA A 331 -6.28 -6.48 23.45
N ILE A 332 -6.44 -6.25 22.15
CA ILE A 332 -7.71 -6.01 21.47
C ILE A 332 -8.02 -7.19 20.57
N PRO A 333 -9.22 -7.79 20.64
CA PRO A 333 -9.61 -8.82 19.68
C PRO A 333 -9.64 -8.24 18.26
N LEU A 334 -8.85 -8.79 17.37
CA LEU A 334 -8.83 -8.43 15.96
C LEU A 334 -9.75 -9.37 15.16
N ASN A 335 -10.38 -8.87 14.12
CA ASN A 335 -11.16 -9.69 13.19
C ASN A 335 -10.23 -10.61 12.38
N GLN A 336 -9.08 -10.06 11.97
CA GLN A 336 -8.05 -10.77 11.22
C GLN A 336 -6.66 -10.39 11.75
N PRO A 337 -5.64 -11.26 11.56
CA PRO A 337 -4.30 -11.01 12.07
C PRO A 337 -3.62 -9.81 11.38
N ILE A 338 -2.72 -9.16 12.10
CA ILE A 338 -1.77 -8.20 11.53
C ILE A 338 -0.81 -8.93 10.59
N VAL A 339 -0.50 -8.32 9.46
CA VAL A 339 0.40 -8.84 8.40
C VAL A 339 1.61 -7.95 8.14
N GLY A 340 1.66 -6.76 8.73
CA GLY A 340 2.80 -5.87 8.54
C GLY A 340 2.71 -4.56 9.31
N MET A 341 3.81 -3.82 9.33
CA MET A 341 3.92 -2.48 9.91
C MET A 341 4.88 -1.61 9.11
N VAL A 342 4.65 -0.28 9.17
CA VAL A 342 5.59 0.75 8.72
C VAL A 342 5.61 1.91 9.71
N ALA A 343 6.76 2.56 9.87
CA ALA A 343 6.92 3.73 10.73
C ALA A 343 6.59 5.02 9.96
N THR A 344 6.24 6.08 10.68
CA THR A 344 6.22 7.44 10.12
C THR A 344 7.63 7.88 9.73
N SER A 345 7.76 8.80 8.77
CA SER A 345 9.06 9.28 8.29
C SER A 345 9.91 9.96 9.35
N ASP A 346 9.31 10.51 10.40
CA ASP A 346 10.00 11.11 11.56
C ASP A 346 10.22 10.12 12.71
N GLY A 347 9.66 8.89 12.60
CA GLY A 347 9.80 7.85 13.61
C GLY A 347 8.99 8.09 14.89
N ALA A 348 8.03 9.03 14.88
CA ALA A 348 7.20 9.35 16.05
C ALA A 348 5.86 8.58 16.09
N GLY A 349 5.65 7.68 15.12
CA GLY A 349 4.49 6.81 15.04
C GLY A 349 4.68 5.63 14.09
N TYR A 350 3.65 4.81 13.96
CA TYR A 350 3.60 3.69 13.02
C TYR A 350 2.17 3.27 12.69
N TRP A 351 2.03 2.63 11.53
CA TRP A 351 0.79 1.96 11.13
C TRP A 351 0.97 0.44 11.14
N LEU A 352 -0.09 -0.27 11.54
CA LEU A 352 -0.22 -1.72 11.40
C LEU A 352 -1.32 -2.01 10.40
N ALA A 353 -1.11 -3.00 9.53
CA ALA A 353 -2.15 -3.49 8.62
C ALA A 353 -2.56 -4.92 8.98
N ALA A 354 -3.87 -5.17 9.03
CA ALA A 354 -4.44 -6.50 9.15
C ALA A 354 -4.78 -7.10 7.78
N SER A 355 -4.89 -8.41 7.69
CA SER A 355 -5.14 -9.12 6.41
C SER A 355 -6.52 -8.82 5.82
N ASP A 356 -7.50 -8.34 6.62
CA ASP A 356 -8.80 -7.84 6.14
C ASP A 356 -8.72 -6.38 5.65
N GLY A 357 -7.54 -5.80 5.58
CA GLY A 357 -7.30 -4.43 5.18
C GLY A 357 -7.53 -3.38 6.27
N GLY A 358 -7.83 -3.79 7.51
CA GLY A 358 -7.86 -2.89 8.66
C GLY A 358 -6.50 -2.23 8.89
N VAL A 359 -6.48 -0.92 9.14
CA VAL A 359 -5.26 -0.18 9.47
C VAL A 359 -5.41 0.46 10.83
N PHE A 360 -4.37 0.33 11.66
CA PHE A 360 -4.29 0.91 13.00
C PHE A 360 -3.12 1.88 13.07
N ALA A 361 -3.37 3.10 13.52
CA ALA A 361 -2.39 4.17 13.62
C ALA A 361 -2.04 4.46 15.08
N PHE A 362 -0.75 4.60 15.37
CA PHE A 362 -0.24 4.84 16.72
C PHE A 362 0.80 5.96 16.72
N GLY A 363 0.90 6.68 17.85
CA GLY A 363 1.76 7.84 17.98
C GLY A 363 1.21 9.02 17.23
N ASP A 364 2.02 9.67 16.44
CA ASP A 364 1.61 10.79 15.57
C ASP A 364 1.22 10.32 14.16
N ALA A 365 1.21 9.02 13.90
CA ALA A 365 0.78 8.46 12.61
C ALA A 365 -0.68 8.84 12.30
N PRO A 366 -0.94 9.66 11.26
CA PRO A 366 -2.31 10.03 10.94
C PRO A 366 -3.03 8.85 10.28
N PHE A 367 -4.31 8.67 10.61
CA PHE A 367 -5.16 7.69 9.93
C PHE A 367 -5.67 8.26 8.61
N PHE A 368 -5.31 7.64 7.49
CA PHE A 368 -5.72 8.07 6.15
C PHE A 368 -6.82 7.20 5.53
N GLY A 369 -7.21 6.12 6.19
CA GLY A 369 -8.24 5.20 5.72
C GLY A 369 -7.82 3.74 5.81
N SER A 370 -8.75 2.83 5.54
CA SER A 370 -8.52 1.40 5.55
C SER A 370 -9.53 0.66 4.66
N LEU A 371 -9.24 -0.59 4.34
CA LEU A 371 -10.15 -1.51 3.65
C LEU A 371 -10.91 -2.40 4.62
N GLY A 372 -10.65 -2.28 5.93
CA GLY A 372 -11.28 -3.08 6.97
C GLY A 372 -12.81 -3.01 6.92
N GLY A 373 -13.46 -4.17 6.97
CA GLY A 373 -14.91 -4.30 6.82
C GLY A 373 -15.41 -4.44 5.38
N LEU A 374 -14.50 -4.51 4.40
CA LEU A 374 -14.79 -4.88 3.03
C LEU A 374 -14.43 -6.36 2.86
N ASP A 375 -15.40 -7.21 2.50
CA ASP A 375 -15.25 -8.68 2.53
C ASP A 375 -14.32 -9.28 1.45
N TYR A 376 -13.58 -8.46 0.69
CA TYR A 376 -12.91 -8.89 -0.55
C TYR A 376 -11.39 -8.62 -0.62
N PHE A 377 -10.76 -8.22 0.49
CA PHE A 377 -9.33 -7.88 0.44
C PHE A 377 -8.48 -8.88 1.23
N ASP A 378 -7.50 -9.45 0.55
CA ASP A 378 -6.42 -10.28 1.12
C ASP A 378 -5.15 -9.42 1.15
N VAL A 379 -5.08 -8.53 2.15
CA VAL A 379 -3.90 -7.68 2.32
C VAL A 379 -2.73 -8.51 2.80
N ALA A 380 -1.63 -8.47 2.04
CA ALA A 380 -0.40 -9.17 2.33
C ALA A 380 0.64 -8.31 3.07
N GLY A 381 0.47 -6.97 3.04
CA GLY A 381 1.37 -6.08 3.76
C GLY A 381 1.08 -4.59 3.57
N ILE A 382 1.96 -3.77 4.14
CA ILE A 382 1.90 -2.30 4.12
C ILE A 382 3.29 -1.72 3.84
N ALA A 383 3.34 -0.61 3.10
CA ALA A 383 4.56 0.14 2.77
C ALA A 383 4.31 1.66 2.79
N ASN A 384 5.34 2.47 3.06
CA ASN A 384 5.33 3.93 2.98
C ASN A 384 6.68 4.50 2.51
#